data_2adff871d3e59df90a21b27d7da3edaf
#
_entry.id   2adff871d3e59df90a21b27d7da3edaf
#
_cell.length_a   1.000
_cell.length_b   1.000
_cell.length_c   1.000
_cell.angle_alpha   90.00
_cell.angle_beta   90.00
_cell.angle_gamma   90.00
#
_symmetry.space_group_name_H-M   'P 1'
#
loop_
_entity.id
_entity.type
_entity.pdbx_description
1 polymer ?
#
loop_
_entity_poly.entity_id
_entity_poly.type
_entity_poly.pdbx_seq_one_letter_code
_entity_poly.pdbx_strand_id
1 'polypeptide(L)'
;PCLIFQRFRLKARAKTENIFTRCAGSMNELTIKRAPVFRPLTKPARYKGAHGGRGSGKSQFFADLMVANAIRKPGFRGLCCREVQKSLKESAKRLIESKIQSHGVGKLFEVQEAQIKTPGGGVIVFAGLQDHTSESIKSYEGFDVAWVEGAQTVSPRSLNLLRPTIRTPGSELWFSWNP
;
A
#
# COMPACT_ATOMS: atom_id res chain seq x y z
N PRO A 1 3.28 12.18 -21.14
CA PRO A 1 2.71 11.83 -19.86
C PRO A 1 3.75 12.07 -18.78
N CYS A 2 3.62 13.25 -18.12
CA CYS A 2 4.53 13.71 -17.08
C CYS A 2 4.41 12.81 -15.84
N LEU A 3 5.52 12.18 -15.47
CA LEU A 3 5.71 11.59 -14.14
C LEU A 3 5.83 12.76 -13.14
N ILE A 4 4.76 13.04 -12.41
CA ILE A 4 4.80 13.99 -11.30
C ILE A 4 5.44 13.26 -10.12
N PHE A 5 6.77 13.23 -10.07
CA PHE A 5 7.52 12.90 -8.88
C PHE A 5 7.59 14.15 -7.99
N GLN A 6 6.67 14.26 -7.04
CA GLN A 6 6.83 15.27 -5.99
C GLN A 6 7.89 14.79 -4.98
N ARG A 7 9.10 15.36 -5.07
CA ARG A 7 10.14 15.21 -4.04
C ARG A 7 9.74 16.00 -2.79
N PHE A 8 9.37 15.31 -1.73
CA PHE A 8 9.14 15.95 -0.43
C PHE A 8 10.31 15.65 0.52
N ARG A 9 11.00 16.70 0.93
CA ARG A 9 12.01 16.65 2.01
C ARG A 9 11.27 16.80 3.34
N LEU A 10 11.15 15.72 4.11
CA LEU A 10 10.47 15.71 5.40
C LEU A 10 11.27 16.51 6.44
N LYS A 11 10.82 17.71 6.82
CA LYS A 11 11.24 18.38 8.06
C LYS A 11 10.36 17.87 9.21
N ALA A 12 11.00 17.44 10.29
CA ALA A 12 10.33 17.00 11.51
C ALA A 12 9.56 18.17 12.16
N ARG A 13 8.33 17.93 12.57
CA ARG A 13 7.27 18.68 13.24
C ARG A 13 6.18 19.19 12.29
N ALA A 14 5.23 18.35 12.03
CA ALA A 14 3.98 18.75 11.38
C ALA A 14 2.79 18.30 12.24
N LYS A 15 1.79 19.19 12.39
CA LYS A 15 0.49 18.86 12.98
C LYS A 15 -0.10 17.65 12.25
N THR A 16 -0.66 16.69 12.98
CA THR A 16 -1.32 15.53 12.39
C THR A 16 -2.66 15.91 11.78
N GLU A 17 -2.95 15.39 10.59
CA GLU A 17 -4.27 15.51 9.96
C GLU A 17 -4.95 14.13 9.93
N ASN A 18 -6.28 14.12 9.85
CA ASN A 18 -7.08 12.91 9.87
C ASN A 18 -7.49 12.48 8.46
N ILE A 19 -7.45 11.17 8.20
CA ILE A 19 -8.11 10.55 7.06
C ILE A 19 -9.41 9.96 7.56
N PHE A 20 -10.55 10.44 7.05
CA PHE A 20 -11.85 9.89 7.36
C PHE A 20 -12.20 8.77 6.37
N THR A 21 -12.57 7.61 6.88
CA THR A 21 -13.04 6.49 6.08
C THR A 21 -14.32 5.94 6.70
N ARG A 22 -15.42 5.94 5.93
CA ARG A 22 -16.66 5.30 6.34
C ARG A 22 -16.60 3.82 5.98
N CYS A 23 -16.94 2.97 6.94
CA CYS A 23 -17.12 1.55 6.68
C CYS A 23 -18.43 1.32 5.93
N ALA A 24 -18.40 0.53 4.86
CA ALA A 24 -19.61 0.14 4.15
C ALA A 24 -20.54 -0.65 5.10
N GLY A 25 -21.74 -0.11 5.36
CA GLY A 25 -22.77 -0.76 6.18
C GLY A 25 -22.68 -0.56 7.70
N SER A 26 -21.79 0.29 8.20
CA SER A 26 -21.67 0.63 9.63
C SER A 26 -21.61 2.14 9.83
N MET A 27 -22.24 2.63 10.91
CA MET A 27 -22.16 4.05 11.31
C MET A 27 -20.79 4.43 11.93
N ASN A 28 -19.83 3.52 11.95
CA ASN A 28 -18.52 3.75 12.54
C ASN A 28 -17.58 4.41 11.51
N GLU A 29 -17.05 5.56 11.89
CA GLU A 29 -16.08 6.33 11.12
C GLU A 29 -14.66 5.95 11.56
N LEU A 30 -13.82 5.48 10.62
CA LEU A 30 -12.42 5.25 10.89
C LEU A 30 -11.62 6.53 10.66
N THR A 31 -11.03 7.06 11.73
CA THR A 31 -10.16 8.23 11.66
C THR A 31 -8.70 7.82 11.75
N ILE A 32 -7.93 8.03 10.69
CA ILE A 32 -6.51 7.73 10.63
C ILE A 32 -5.71 9.05 10.72
N LYS A 33 -4.89 9.18 11.77
CA LYS A 33 -3.97 10.31 11.93
C LYS A 33 -2.79 10.19 10.99
N ARG A 34 -2.46 11.24 10.24
CA ARG A 34 -1.32 11.29 9.32
C ARG A 34 -0.56 12.61 9.41
N ALA A 35 0.71 12.57 9.01
CA ALA A 35 1.47 13.81 8.83
C ALA A 35 0.94 14.57 7.59
N PRO A 36 0.80 15.91 7.66
CA PRO A 36 0.26 16.74 6.58
C PRO A 36 0.99 16.58 5.24
N VAL A 37 2.29 16.28 5.29
CA VAL A 37 3.12 16.02 4.10
C VAL A 37 2.58 14.90 3.21
N PHE A 38 1.83 13.95 3.75
CA PHE A 38 1.22 12.86 2.99
C PHE A 38 -0.15 13.21 2.38
N ARG A 39 -0.67 14.44 2.63
CA ARG A 39 -1.97 14.87 2.11
C ARG A 39 -2.12 14.71 0.59
N PRO A 40 -1.13 15.07 -0.25
CA PRO A 40 -1.24 14.87 -1.69
C PRO A 40 -1.40 13.41 -2.10
N LEU A 41 -0.79 12.47 -1.35
CA LEU A 41 -0.84 11.04 -1.65
C LEU A 41 -2.17 10.38 -1.32
N THR A 42 -3.10 11.07 -0.64
CA THR A 42 -4.46 10.57 -0.41
C THR A 42 -5.39 10.77 -1.61
N LYS A 43 -5.01 11.66 -2.54
CA LYS A 43 -5.76 11.88 -3.78
C LYS A 43 -5.51 10.72 -4.76
N PRO A 44 -6.51 10.33 -5.57
CA PRO A 44 -6.29 9.33 -6.61
C PRO A 44 -5.17 9.76 -7.57
N ALA A 45 -4.25 8.86 -7.84
CA ALA A 45 -3.18 9.08 -8.81
C ALA A 45 -2.58 7.74 -9.25
N ARG A 46 -2.27 7.59 -10.54
CA ARG A 46 -1.69 6.35 -11.07
C ARG A 46 -0.39 5.96 -10.35
N TYR A 47 0.44 6.95 -10.04
CA TYR A 47 1.70 6.74 -9.35
C TYR A 47 1.78 7.61 -8.10
N LYS A 48 2.12 7.01 -6.97
CA LYS A 48 2.37 7.70 -5.70
C LYS A 48 3.75 7.33 -5.19
N GLY A 49 4.55 8.30 -4.83
CA GLY A 49 5.91 8.08 -4.35
C GLY A 49 6.19 8.84 -3.07
N ALA A 50 6.80 8.18 -2.08
CA ALA A 50 7.29 8.80 -0.87
C ALA A 50 8.72 8.36 -0.59
N HIS A 51 9.66 9.33 -0.51
CA HIS A 51 11.03 9.07 -0.12
C HIS A 51 11.41 9.86 1.13
N GLY A 52 12.40 9.37 1.86
CA GLY A 52 12.91 10.02 3.07
C GLY A 52 13.64 9.04 3.96
N GLY A 53 14.29 9.50 5.01
CA GLY A 53 15.05 8.70 5.94
C GLY A 53 14.20 7.64 6.70
N ARG A 54 14.88 6.75 7.41
CA ARG A 54 14.22 5.81 8.32
C ARG A 54 13.41 6.58 9.37
N GLY A 55 12.29 6.02 9.81
CA GLY A 55 11.41 6.67 10.79
C GLY A 55 10.54 7.83 10.25
N SER A 56 10.62 8.18 8.96
CA SER A 56 9.83 9.28 8.37
C SER A 56 8.34 8.97 8.19
N GLY A 57 7.87 7.78 8.56
CA GLY A 57 6.46 7.42 8.54
C GLY A 57 5.91 6.95 7.17
N LYS A 58 6.73 6.83 6.13
CA LYS A 58 6.29 6.43 4.78
C LYS A 58 5.54 5.10 4.75
N SER A 59 6.19 4.05 5.27
CA SER A 59 5.60 2.71 5.30
C SER A 59 4.36 2.68 6.21
N GLN A 60 4.39 3.41 7.33
CA GLN A 60 3.23 3.58 8.22
C GLN A 60 2.03 4.19 7.45
N PHE A 61 2.28 5.26 6.69
CA PHE A 61 1.27 5.93 5.89
C PHE A 61 0.68 5.01 4.81
N PHE A 62 1.51 4.29 4.03
CA PHE A 62 1.01 3.40 2.99
C PHE A 62 0.29 2.18 3.57
N ALA A 63 0.72 1.66 4.72
CA ALA A 63 -0.02 0.61 5.43
C ALA A 63 -1.40 1.10 5.90
N ASP A 64 -1.49 2.30 6.48
CA ASP A 64 -2.76 2.92 6.85
C ASP A 64 -3.66 3.12 5.62
N LEU A 65 -3.10 3.58 4.51
CA LEU A 65 -3.85 3.80 3.27
C LEU A 65 -4.35 2.48 2.66
N MET A 66 -3.57 1.39 2.79
CA MET A 66 -3.96 0.04 2.36
C MET A 66 -5.17 -0.45 3.16
N VAL A 67 -5.12 -0.34 4.49
CA VAL A 67 -6.25 -0.72 5.38
C VAL A 67 -7.48 0.14 5.09
N ALA A 68 -7.31 1.46 4.94
CA ALA A 68 -8.40 2.38 4.61
C ALA A 68 -9.09 2.05 3.28
N ASN A 69 -8.30 1.73 2.25
CA ASN A 69 -8.85 1.34 0.94
C ASN A 69 -9.58 -0.02 0.99
N ALA A 70 -9.05 -0.98 1.76
CA ALA A 70 -9.68 -2.28 1.96
C ALA A 70 -11.06 -2.17 2.64
N ILE A 71 -11.21 -1.22 3.59
CA ILE A 71 -12.49 -0.96 4.25
C ILE A 71 -13.44 -0.18 3.33
N ARG A 72 -12.92 0.81 2.60
CA ARG A 72 -13.72 1.69 1.74
C ARG A 72 -14.28 0.97 0.53
N LYS A 73 -13.53 0.03 -0.05
CA LYS A 73 -13.88 -0.71 -1.25
C LYS A 73 -14.06 -2.20 -0.94
N PRO A 74 -15.29 -2.71 -0.78
CA PRO A 74 -15.53 -4.14 -0.68
C PRO A 74 -14.93 -4.88 -1.90
N GLY A 75 -14.29 -6.01 -1.66
CA GLY A 75 -13.58 -6.74 -2.71
C GLY A 75 -12.23 -6.14 -3.11
N PHE A 76 -11.68 -5.19 -2.35
CA PHE A 76 -10.39 -4.57 -2.61
C PHE A 76 -9.25 -5.59 -2.72
N ARG A 77 -8.45 -5.49 -3.78
CA ARG A 77 -7.29 -6.35 -4.02
C ARG A 77 -6.01 -5.50 -3.99
N GLY A 78 -5.20 -5.69 -2.96
CA GLY A 78 -3.92 -5.01 -2.75
C GLY A 78 -2.73 -5.96 -2.88
N LEU A 79 -1.67 -5.53 -3.56
CA LEU A 79 -0.39 -6.22 -3.62
C LEU A 79 0.65 -5.41 -2.85
N CYS A 80 1.29 -6.02 -1.85
CA CYS A 80 2.50 -5.49 -1.25
C CYS A 80 3.70 -6.24 -1.81
N CYS A 81 4.67 -5.55 -2.38
CA CYS A 81 5.82 -6.20 -2.99
C CYS A 81 7.15 -5.51 -2.66
N ARG A 82 8.21 -6.28 -2.75
CA ARG A 82 9.63 -5.89 -2.74
C ARG A 82 10.37 -6.65 -3.83
N GLU A 83 11.60 -6.23 -4.16
CA GLU A 83 12.43 -7.03 -5.05
C GLU A 83 12.65 -8.43 -4.47
N VAL A 84 13.03 -8.55 -3.20
CA VAL A 84 13.28 -9.82 -2.51
C VAL A 84 12.18 -10.11 -1.48
N GLN A 85 11.53 -11.28 -1.59
CA GLN A 85 10.40 -11.68 -0.76
C GLN A 85 10.73 -11.88 0.73
N LYS A 86 11.93 -12.40 1.04
CA LYS A 86 12.29 -12.89 2.37
C LYS A 86 12.09 -11.85 3.51
N SER A 87 12.29 -10.58 3.21
CA SER A 87 12.12 -9.49 4.20
C SER A 87 10.73 -8.84 4.19
N LEU A 88 9.89 -9.14 3.19
CA LEU A 88 8.59 -8.51 3.01
C LEU A 88 7.53 -9.01 4.00
N LYS A 89 7.46 -10.33 4.22
CA LYS A 89 6.53 -10.94 5.16
C LYS A 89 6.74 -10.41 6.58
N GLU A 90 7.99 -10.16 6.96
CA GLU A 90 8.31 -9.68 8.31
C GLU A 90 8.09 -8.17 8.48
N SER A 91 8.20 -7.37 7.45
CA SER A 91 8.07 -5.91 7.56
C SER A 91 6.68 -5.40 7.19
N ALA A 92 6.27 -5.54 5.92
CA ALA A 92 5.02 -4.96 5.43
C ALA A 92 3.78 -5.69 5.96
N LYS A 93 3.83 -7.04 6.02
CA LYS A 93 2.69 -7.82 6.52
C LYS A 93 2.43 -7.50 8.00
N ARG A 94 3.44 -7.63 8.86
CA ARG A 94 3.32 -7.29 10.29
C ARG A 94 2.86 -5.85 10.51
N LEU A 95 3.33 -4.92 9.67
CA LEU A 95 2.92 -3.53 9.76
C LEU A 95 1.43 -3.36 9.46
N ILE A 96 0.92 -3.98 8.39
CA ILE A 96 -0.52 -3.93 8.05
C ILE A 96 -1.34 -4.61 9.15
N GLU A 97 -0.92 -5.76 9.68
CA GLU A 97 -1.57 -6.42 10.81
C GLU A 97 -1.64 -5.51 12.04
N SER A 98 -0.52 -4.87 12.40
CA SER A 98 -0.47 -3.90 13.49
C SER A 98 -1.44 -2.74 13.27
N LYS A 99 -1.60 -2.25 12.03
CA LYS A 99 -2.56 -1.19 11.69
C LYS A 99 -4.00 -1.66 11.84
N ILE A 100 -4.32 -2.86 11.36
CA ILE A 100 -5.64 -3.48 11.51
C ILE A 100 -6.02 -3.57 13.00
N GLN A 101 -5.08 -4.00 13.85
CA GLN A 101 -5.31 -4.10 15.30
C GLN A 101 -5.42 -2.72 15.96
N SER A 102 -4.49 -1.80 15.67
CA SER A 102 -4.48 -0.45 16.28
C SER A 102 -5.70 0.38 15.93
N HIS A 103 -6.31 0.14 14.77
CA HIS A 103 -7.55 0.79 14.35
C HIS A 103 -8.82 0.09 14.87
N GLY A 104 -8.69 -1.03 15.58
CA GLY A 104 -9.82 -1.79 16.12
C GLY A 104 -10.71 -2.44 15.06
N VAL A 105 -10.19 -2.64 13.85
CA VAL A 105 -10.95 -3.20 12.71
C VAL A 105 -10.66 -4.68 12.44
N GLY A 106 -10.00 -5.36 13.36
CA GLY A 106 -9.58 -6.77 13.20
C GLY A 106 -10.70 -7.72 12.81
N LYS A 107 -11.93 -7.49 13.28
CA LYS A 107 -13.10 -8.30 12.94
C LYS A 107 -13.49 -8.28 11.45
N LEU A 108 -13.01 -7.29 10.70
CA LEU A 108 -13.28 -7.15 9.26
C LEU A 108 -12.25 -7.87 8.38
N PHE A 109 -11.16 -8.36 8.97
CA PHE A 109 -10.04 -8.96 8.26
C PHE A 109 -9.76 -10.37 8.77
N GLU A 110 -9.39 -11.28 7.87
CA GLU A 110 -8.90 -12.61 8.20
C GLU A 110 -7.41 -12.68 7.83
N VAL A 111 -6.55 -12.71 8.84
CA VAL A 111 -5.10 -12.78 8.64
C VAL A 111 -4.70 -14.23 8.43
N GLN A 112 -4.13 -14.53 7.25
CA GLN A 112 -3.57 -15.83 6.88
C GLN A 112 -2.05 -15.73 6.72
N GLU A 113 -1.36 -16.85 6.61
CA GLU A 113 0.12 -16.85 6.48
C GLU A 113 0.61 -16.08 5.24
N ALA A 114 0.01 -16.31 4.09
CA ALA A 114 0.45 -15.73 2.81
C ALA A 114 -0.30 -14.47 2.40
N GLN A 115 -1.45 -14.18 3.01
CA GLN A 115 -2.35 -13.10 2.59
C GLN A 115 -3.23 -12.63 3.75
N ILE A 116 -3.88 -11.49 3.55
CA ILE A 116 -4.92 -10.96 4.46
C ILE A 116 -6.19 -10.82 3.64
N LYS A 117 -7.25 -11.56 4.01
CA LYS A 117 -8.57 -11.35 3.39
C LYS A 117 -9.18 -10.06 3.89
N THR A 118 -9.79 -9.32 3.00
CA THR A 118 -10.41 -8.02 3.26
C THR A 118 -11.92 -8.09 3.11
N PRO A 119 -12.67 -7.10 3.62
CA PRO A 119 -14.12 -7.07 3.49
C PRO A 119 -14.61 -7.24 2.05
N GLY A 120 -15.72 -7.94 1.88
CA GLY A 120 -16.36 -8.16 0.57
C GLY A 120 -15.60 -9.12 -0.35
N GLY A 121 -14.81 -10.04 0.22
CA GLY A 121 -14.10 -11.07 -0.55
C GLY A 121 -12.83 -10.58 -1.24
N GLY A 122 -12.30 -9.43 -0.84
CA GLY A 122 -11.02 -8.93 -1.33
C GLY A 122 -9.81 -9.55 -0.62
N VAL A 123 -8.60 -9.13 -1.01
CA VAL A 123 -7.36 -9.71 -0.49
C VAL A 123 -6.19 -8.73 -0.55
N ILE A 124 -5.29 -8.81 0.43
CA ILE A 124 -3.95 -8.20 0.37
C ILE A 124 -2.93 -9.33 0.30
N VAL A 125 -2.13 -9.35 -0.76
CA VAL A 125 -1.11 -10.37 -1.04
C VAL A 125 0.29 -9.79 -0.87
N PHE A 126 1.25 -10.63 -0.49
CA PHE A 126 2.65 -10.26 -0.25
C PHE A 126 3.56 -11.06 -1.17
N ALA A 127 4.32 -10.39 -2.06
CA ALA A 127 5.12 -11.06 -3.08
C ALA A 127 6.50 -10.42 -3.31
N GLY A 128 7.54 -11.25 -3.51
CA GLY A 128 8.81 -10.80 -4.06
C GLY A 128 8.69 -10.61 -5.57
N LEU A 129 9.40 -9.65 -6.15
CA LEU A 129 9.37 -9.41 -7.59
C LEU A 129 10.49 -10.15 -8.34
N GLN A 130 11.60 -10.42 -7.68
CA GLN A 130 12.81 -11.00 -8.30
C GLN A 130 12.57 -12.41 -8.85
N ASP A 131 11.82 -13.24 -8.11
CA ASP A 131 11.60 -14.65 -8.44
C ASP A 131 10.37 -14.88 -9.32
N HIS A 132 9.67 -13.80 -9.69
CA HIS A 132 8.49 -13.92 -10.53
C HIS A 132 8.83 -13.93 -12.03
N THR A 133 8.32 -14.95 -12.70
CA THR A 133 8.24 -14.97 -14.17
C THR A 133 7.14 -14.01 -14.64
N SER A 134 7.14 -13.66 -15.92
CA SER A 134 6.06 -12.87 -16.52
C SER A 134 4.67 -13.50 -16.30
N GLU A 135 4.60 -14.84 -16.22
CA GLU A 135 3.35 -15.57 -15.98
C GLU A 135 2.87 -15.47 -14.54
N SER A 136 3.76 -15.58 -13.56
CA SER A 136 3.38 -15.45 -12.15
C SER A 136 2.95 -14.02 -11.79
N ILE A 137 3.54 -13.00 -12.41
CA ILE A 137 3.10 -11.60 -12.22
C ILE A 137 1.73 -11.35 -12.85
N LYS A 138 1.37 -12.00 -13.95
CA LYS A 138 0.03 -11.91 -14.56
C LYS A 138 -1.08 -12.34 -13.62
N SER A 139 -0.80 -13.19 -12.63
CA SER A 139 -1.78 -13.57 -11.59
C SER A 139 -2.29 -12.40 -10.75
N TYR A 140 -1.56 -11.28 -10.74
CA TYR A 140 -1.96 -10.04 -10.08
C TYR A 140 -2.77 -9.10 -10.98
N GLU A 141 -3.19 -9.54 -12.14
CA GLU A 141 -4.16 -8.81 -12.95
C GLU A 141 -5.47 -8.63 -12.16
N GLY A 142 -6.09 -7.46 -12.27
CA GLY A 142 -7.29 -7.13 -11.51
C GLY A 142 -7.03 -6.62 -10.08
N PHE A 143 -5.77 -6.39 -9.71
CA PHE A 143 -5.46 -5.71 -8.44
C PHE A 143 -5.65 -4.19 -8.55
N ASP A 144 -6.16 -3.60 -7.47
CA ASP A 144 -6.46 -2.16 -7.38
C ASP A 144 -5.22 -1.34 -7.07
N VAL A 145 -4.35 -1.90 -6.24
CA VAL A 145 -3.13 -1.23 -5.77
C VAL A 145 -1.97 -2.21 -5.73
N ALA A 146 -0.80 -1.74 -6.18
CA ALA A 146 0.47 -2.39 -5.85
C ALA A 146 1.36 -1.41 -5.09
N TRP A 147 1.73 -1.75 -3.85
CA TRP A 147 2.68 -1.01 -3.04
C TRP A 147 4.05 -1.68 -3.06
N VAL A 148 5.01 -0.99 -3.69
CA VAL A 148 6.40 -1.38 -3.76
C VAL A 148 7.15 -0.77 -2.57
N GLU A 149 7.43 -1.58 -1.56
CA GLU A 149 8.20 -1.17 -0.40
C GLU A 149 9.69 -1.39 -0.63
N GLY A 150 10.53 -0.41 -0.25
CA GLY A 150 11.97 -0.46 -0.52
C GLY A 150 12.28 -0.31 -2.02
N ALA A 151 11.60 0.59 -2.69
CA ALA A 151 11.67 0.76 -4.15
C ALA A 151 13.05 1.17 -4.69
N GLN A 152 14.01 1.54 -3.82
CA GLN A 152 15.39 1.82 -4.23
C GLN A 152 16.12 0.57 -4.78
N THR A 153 15.67 -0.62 -4.45
CA THR A 153 16.30 -1.89 -4.89
C THR A 153 15.58 -2.56 -6.04
N VAL A 154 14.45 -2.01 -6.49
CA VAL A 154 13.62 -2.64 -7.51
C VAL A 154 14.26 -2.50 -8.89
N SER A 155 14.41 -3.62 -9.58
CA SER A 155 15.01 -3.68 -10.91
C SER A 155 14.09 -3.10 -11.99
N PRO A 156 14.65 -2.54 -13.08
CA PRO A 156 13.85 -2.14 -14.24
C PRO A 156 13.01 -3.29 -14.83
N ARG A 157 13.53 -4.51 -14.78
CA ARG A 157 12.80 -5.72 -15.24
C ARG A 157 11.52 -5.93 -14.42
N SER A 158 11.64 -5.91 -13.08
CA SER A 158 10.49 -6.08 -12.17
C SER A 158 9.43 -5.00 -12.38
N LEU A 159 9.85 -3.74 -12.57
CA LEU A 159 8.93 -2.64 -12.85
C LEU A 159 8.23 -2.77 -14.21
N ASN A 160 8.96 -3.20 -15.24
CA ASN A 160 8.41 -3.39 -16.59
C ASN A 160 7.38 -4.53 -16.64
N LEU A 161 7.46 -5.50 -15.74
CA LEU A 161 6.45 -6.55 -15.58
C LEU A 161 5.26 -6.08 -14.72
N LEU A 162 5.53 -5.40 -13.61
CA LEU A 162 4.48 -4.99 -12.66
C LEU A 162 3.55 -3.91 -13.23
N ARG A 163 4.10 -2.91 -13.91
CA ARG A 163 3.35 -1.75 -14.41
C ARG A 163 2.19 -2.09 -15.35
N PRO A 164 2.37 -2.96 -16.37
CA PRO A 164 1.28 -3.38 -17.24
C PRO A 164 0.32 -4.37 -16.58
N THR A 165 0.73 -5.07 -15.53
CA THR A 165 -0.13 -6.04 -14.83
C THR A 165 -1.17 -5.34 -13.96
N ILE A 166 -0.80 -4.28 -13.27
CA ILE A 166 -1.72 -3.47 -12.46
C ILE A 166 -2.39 -2.44 -13.37
N ARG A 167 -3.44 -2.85 -14.09
CA ARG A 167 -4.07 -2.04 -15.16
C ARG A 167 -5.58 -1.83 -15.00
N THR A 168 -6.18 -2.31 -13.92
CA THR A 168 -7.58 -2.05 -13.63
C THR A 168 -7.87 -0.54 -13.66
N PRO A 169 -8.98 -0.07 -14.24
CA PRO A 169 -9.34 1.34 -14.21
C PRO A 169 -9.31 1.91 -12.79
N GLY A 170 -8.57 3.01 -12.60
CA GLY A 170 -8.36 3.62 -11.28
C GLY A 170 -7.32 2.92 -10.41
N SER A 171 -6.61 1.88 -10.91
CA SER A 171 -5.55 1.22 -10.16
C SER A 171 -4.33 2.11 -9.97
N GLU A 172 -3.64 1.91 -8.85
CA GLU A 172 -2.53 2.73 -8.42
C GLU A 172 -1.27 1.92 -8.15
N LEU A 173 -0.11 2.53 -8.40
CA LEU A 173 1.21 2.02 -8.06
C LEU A 173 1.86 2.94 -7.03
N TRP A 174 2.13 2.40 -5.84
CA TRP A 174 2.72 3.15 -4.73
C TRP A 174 4.16 2.73 -4.52
N PHE A 175 5.02 3.70 -4.24
CA PHE A 175 6.44 3.48 -4.04
C PHE A 175 6.89 4.15 -2.75
N SER A 176 7.59 3.40 -1.89
CA SER A 176 8.24 3.95 -0.70
C SER A 176 9.72 3.52 -0.68
N TRP A 177 10.63 4.48 -0.47
CA TRP A 177 12.06 4.19 -0.44
C TRP A 177 12.83 5.13 0.48
N ASN A 178 14.03 4.70 0.85
CA ASN A 178 15.02 5.53 1.52
C ASN A 178 15.99 6.11 0.47
N PRO A 179 16.52 7.34 0.70
CA PRO A 179 17.57 7.91 -0.16
C PRO A 179 18.85 7.10 -0.06
#